data_55964aa557aff60a7779d3ee28b35d38
#
_entry.id   55964aa557aff60a7779d3ee28b35d38
#
_cell.length_a   1.000
_cell.length_b   1.000
_cell.length_c   1.000
_cell.angle_alpha   90.00
_cell.angle_beta   90.00
_cell.angle_gamma   90.00
#
_symmetry.space_group_name_H-M   'P 1'
#
loop_
_entity.id
_entity.type
_entity.pdbx_description
1 polymer ?
#
loop_
_entity_poly.entity_id
_entity_poly.type
_entity_poly.pdbx_seq_one_letter_code
_entity_poly.pdbx_strand_id
1 'polypeptide(L)'
;MTTELADAESRLSGVGLRVTAPRRAVIAAIGALEGPFTIEELTAAAPGVGRATVFRTVKLLQEAELVCRMVLEDGGVRYEASAGGHHHHLICSVCGGVTEFSDPALDLLIQENANLNGFQLAGHSLELYGRCAECTHRAG
;
A
#
# COMPACT_ATOMS: atom_id res chain seq x y z
N MET A 1 5.26 2.89 -13.38
CA MET A 1 4.43 3.59 -12.42
C MET A 1 3.18 4.21 -13.03
N THR A 2 3.35 4.94 -14.12
CA THR A 2 2.23 5.56 -14.82
C THR A 2 1.25 4.58 -15.44
N THR A 3 1.71 3.40 -15.87
CA THR A 3 0.88 2.38 -16.52
C THR A 3 -0.11 1.74 -15.53
N GLU A 4 0.32 1.50 -14.31
CA GLU A 4 -0.49 0.83 -13.27
C GLU A 4 -1.65 1.71 -12.80
N LEU A 5 -1.40 3.00 -12.63
CA LEU A 5 -2.44 3.94 -12.23
C LEU A 5 -3.34 4.36 -13.39
N ALA A 6 -2.82 4.39 -14.61
CA ALA A 6 -3.64 4.61 -15.81
C ALA A 6 -4.67 3.50 -15.97
N ASP A 7 -4.35 2.28 -15.54
CA ASP A 7 -5.25 1.14 -15.58
C ASP A 7 -6.20 1.08 -14.37
N ALA A 8 -5.95 1.89 -13.34
CA ALA A 8 -6.74 1.90 -12.10
C ALA A 8 -8.21 2.23 -12.38
N GLU A 9 -8.49 3.19 -13.25
CA GLU A 9 -9.85 3.57 -13.60
C GLU A 9 -10.60 2.41 -14.25
N SER A 10 -9.94 1.71 -15.19
CA SER A 10 -10.50 0.54 -15.86
C SER A 10 -10.77 -0.59 -14.86
N ARG A 11 -9.87 -0.83 -13.94
CA ARG A 11 -10.00 -1.89 -12.92
C ARG A 11 -11.14 -1.58 -11.97
N LEU A 12 -11.27 -0.34 -11.51
CA LEU A 12 -12.37 0.09 -10.64
C LEU A 12 -13.72 -0.03 -11.37
N SER A 13 -13.78 0.39 -12.60
CA SER A 13 -15.00 0.24 -13.43
C SER A 13 -15.36 -1.23 -13.63
N GLY A 14 -14.36 -2.09 -13.82
CA GLY A 14 -14.54 -3.52 -14.01
C GLY A 14 -15.15 -4.24 -12.79
N VAL A 15 -14.96 -3.71 -11.58
CA VAL A 15 -15.59 -4.24 -10.36
C VAL A 15 -16.85 -3.47 -9.96
N GLY A 16 -17.38 -2.63 -10.86
CA GLY A 16 -18.63 -1.90 -10.65
C GLY A 16 -18.50 -0.62 -9.84
N LEU A 17 -17.29 -0.15 -9.58
CA LEU A 17 -17.06 1.09 -8.85
C LEU A 17 -17.02 2.28 -9.81
N ARG A 18 -17.79 3.30 -9.47
CA ARG A 18 -17.87 4.51 -10.29
C ARG A 18 -16.64 5.39 -10.08
N VAL A 19 -15.99 5.77 -11.18
CA VAL A 19 -14.87 6.73 -11.14
C VAL A 19 -15.44 8.14 -11.30
N THR A 20 -15.55 8.86 -10.18
CA THR A 20 -16.00 10.25 -10.15
C THR A 20 -14.82 11.20 -10.40
N ALA A 21 -15.10 12.48 -10.69
CA ALA A 21 -14.05 13.48 -10.85
C ALA A 21 -13.14 13.62 -9.61
N PRO A 22 -13.68 13.65 -8.38
CA PRO A 22 -12.83 13.66 -7.18
C PRO A 22 -11.93 12.42 -7.06
N ARG A 23 -12.46 11.23 -7.35
CA ARG A 23 -11.67 9.98 -7.31
C ARG A 23 -10.56 10.01 -8.36
N ARG A 24 -10.85 10.51 -9.55
CA ARG A 24 -9.84 10.65 -10.60
C ARG A 24 -8.72 11.60 -10.19
N ALA A 25 -9.07 12.70 -9.52
CA ALA A 25 -8.08 13.65 -9.01
C ALA A 25 -7.16 13.01 -7.97
N VAL A 26 -7.70 12.17 -7.08
CA VAL A 26 -6.92 11.44 -6.06
C VAL A 26 -5.98 10.43 -6.75
N ILE A 27 -6.47 9.68 -7.71
CA ILE A 27 -5.65 8.70 -8.47
C ILE A 27 -4.48 9.40 -9.15
N ALA A 28 -4.75 10.54 -9.80
CA ALA A 28 -3.70 11.33 -10.46
C ALA A 28 -2.67 11.86 -9.44
N ALA A 29 -3.11 12.28 -8.27
CA ALA A 29 -2.23 12.77 -7.21
C ALA A 29 -1.31 11.65 -6.68
N ILE A 30 -1.83 10.43 -6.53
CA ILE A 30 -1.01 9.27 -6.14
C ILE A 30 0.09 9.04 -7.18
N GLY A 31 -0.24 9.13 -8.46
CA GLY A 31 0.73 8.98 -9.55
C GLY A 31 1.84 10.03 -9.54
N ALA A 32 1.55 11.23 -9.03
CA ALA A 32 2.52 12.31 -8.93
C ALA A 32 3.42 12.22 -7.69
N LEU A 33 2.96 11.52 -6.64
CA LEU A 33 3.76 11.28 -5.44
C LEU A 33 4.70 10.10 -5.68
N GLU A 34 5.95 10.27 -5.33
CA GLU A 34 6.94 9.20 -5.42
C GLU A 34 7.09 8.52 -4.06
N GLY A 35 6.98 7.19 -4.06
CA GLY A 35 7.13 6.39 -2.84
C GLY A 35 5.93 6.45 -1.91
N PRO A 36 6.09 5.96 -0.67
CA PRO A 36 5.01 5.92 0.30
C PRO A 36 4.51 7.31 0.71
N PHE A 37 3.23 7.43 0.98
CA PHE A 37 2.59 8.71 1.31
C PHE A 37 1.60 8.54 2.48
N THR A 38 1.34 9.66 3.16
CA THR A 38 0.28 9.75 4.16
C THR A 38 -1.00 10.28 3.53
N ILE A 39 -2.12 10.12 4.23
CA ILE A 39 -3.39 10.73 3.81
C ILE A 39 -3.26 12.26 3.74
N GLU A 40 -2.52 12.86 4.68
CA GLU A 40 -2.27 14.29 4.73
C GLU A 40 -1.50 14.78 3.49
N GLU A 41 -0.44 14.08 3.13
CA GLU A 41 0.35 14.39 1.93
C GLU A 41 -0.49 14.26 0.66
N LEU A 42 -1.30 13.21 0.57
CA LEU A 42 -2.18 12.99 -0.57
C LEU A 42 -3.27 14.07 -0.65
N THR A 43 -3.84 14.45 0.48
CA THR A 43 -4.85 15.52 0.53
C THR A 43 -4.26 16.84 0.03
N ALA A 44 -3.03 17.16 0.44
CA ALA A 44 -2.33 18.35 -0.03
C ALA A 44 -2.03 18.28 -1.54
N ALA A 45 -1.81 17.09 -2.07
CA ALA A 45 -1.53 16.88 -3.50
C ALA A 45 -2.79 16.86 -4.39
N ALA A 46 -3.97 16.83 -3.78
CA ALA A 46 -5.25 16.82 -4.49
C ALA A 46 -6.11 18.03 -4.03
N PRO A 47 -5.70 19.27 -4.35
CA PRO A 47 -6.43 20.46 -3.91
C PRO A 47 -7.87 20.45 -4.44
N GLY A 48 -8.80 20.87 -3.59
CA GLY A 48 -10.23 20.85 -3.92
C GLY A 48 -10.94 19.56 -3.57
N VAL A 49 -10.21 18.52 -3.15
CA VAL A 49 -10.79 17.26 -2.69
C VAL A 49 -10.67 17.20 -1.16
N GLY A 50 -11.78 16.97 -0.48
CA GLY A 50 -11.80 16.90 0.98
C GLY A 50 -11.10 15.65 1.51
N ARG A 51 -10.55 15.73 2.73
CA ARG A 51 -9.81 14.65 3.37
C ARG A 51 -10.63 13.35 3.47
N ALA A 52 -11.93 13.47 3.77
CA ALA A 52 -12.80 12.29 3.85
C ALA A 52 -12.93 11.58 2.50
N THR A 53 -13.02 12.32 1.42
CA THR A 53 -13.09 11.76 0.05
C THR A 53 -11.76 11.12 -0.32
N VAL A 54 -10.63 11.76 0.02
CA VAL A 54 -9.28 11.19 -0.18
C VAL A 54 -9.17 9.85 0.55
N PHE A 55 -9.54 9.81 1.82
CA PHE A 55 -9.48 8.57 2.63
C PHE A 55 -10.35 7.46 2.04
N ARG A 56 -11.60 7.77 1.69
CA ARG A 56 -12.52 6.79 1.08
C ARG A 56 -11.98 6.26 -0.26
N THR A 57 -11.38 7.13 -1.06
CA THR A 57 -10.79 6.72 -2.34
C THR A 57 -9.61 5.78 -2.11
N VAL A 58 -8.74 6.09 -1.17
CA VAL A 58 -7.61 5.21 -0.83
C VAL A 58 -8.11 3.85 -0.35
N LYS A 59 -9.17 3.81 0.46
CA LYS A 59 -9.78 2.54 0.89
C LYS A 59 -10.30 1.73 -0.29
N LEU A 60 -10.95 2.36 -1.25
CA LEU A 60 -11.42 1.67 -2.46
C LEU A 60 -10.26 1.11 -3.28
N LEU A 61 -9.20 1.89 -3.43
CA LEU A 61 -8.00 1.45 -4.14
C LEU A 61 -7.32 0.29 -3.41
N GLN A 62 -7.31 0.32 -2.10
CA GLN A 62 -6.76 -0.77 -1.27
C GLN A 62 -7.57 -2.05 -1.45
N GLU A 63 -8.89 -1.97 -1.45
CA GLU A 63 -9.78 -3.10 -1.69
C GLU A 63 -9.60 -3.68 -3.10
N ALA A 64 -9.26 -2.84 -4.07
CA ALA A 64 -8.96 -3.25 -5.45
C ALA A 64 -7.50 -3.70 -5.64
N GLU A 65 -6.72 -3.76 -4.57
CA GLU A 65 -5.29 -4.15 -4.59
C GLU A 65 -4.40 -3.23 -5.44
N LEU A 66 -4.80 -1.97 -5.60
CA LEU A 66 -4.04 -0.96 -6.34
C LEU A 66 -3.18 -0.09 -5.44
N VAL A 67 -3.47 -0.10 -4.16
CA VAL A 67 -2.73 0.60 -3.11
C VAL A 67 -2.56 -0.35 -1.93
N CYS A 68 -1.39 -0.39 -1.34
CA CYS A 68 -1.15 -1.14 -0.11
C CYS A 68 -0.95 -0.19 1.06
N ARG A 69 -1.30 -0.69 2.24
CA ARG A 69 -1.13 0.02 3.52
C ARG A 69 0.05 -0.58 4.25
N MET A 70 0.91 0.26 4.78
CA MET A 70 2.06 -0.15 5.58
C MET A 70 1.99 0.49 6.95
N VAL A 71 2.41 -0.26 7.97
CA VAL A 71 2.62 0.28 9.31
C VAL A 71 4.11 0.38 9.54
N LEU A 72 4.59 1.58 9.83
CA LEU A 72 6.00 1.83 10.12
C LEU A 72 6.34 1.39 11.55
N GLU A 73 7.63 1.26 11.83
CA GLU A 73 8.11 0.82 13.15
C GLU A 73 7.62 1.72 14.29
N ASP A 74 7.44 3.02 14.05
CA ASP A 74 6.91 3.98 15.03
C ASP A 74 5.37 3.94 15.17
N GLY A 75 4.70 3.05 14.43
CA GLY A 75 3.25 2.95 14.40
C GLY A 75 2.57 3.84 13.36
N GLY A 76 3.33 4.68 12.67
CA GLY A 76 2.81 5.53 11.61
C GLY A 76 2.31 4.72 10.42
N VAL A 77 1.29 5.22 9.73
CA VAL A 77 0.71 4.55 8.58
C VAL A 77 1.12 5.26 7.29
N ARG A 78 1.52 4.47 6.30
CA ARG A 78 1.81 4.95 4.95
C ARG A 78 1.05 4.09 3.96
N TYR A 79 0.82 4.66 2.79
CA TYR A 79 0.22 3.97 1.66
C TYR A 79 1.16 4.07 0.46
N GLU A 80 1.08 3.11 -0.42
CA GLU A 80 1.90 3.09 -1.63
C GLU A 80 1.13 2.45 -2.77
N ALA A 81 1.32 2.98 -3.99
CA ALA A 81 0.77 2.37 -5.18
C ALA A 81 1.37 0.96 -5.35
N SER A 82 0.55 0.00 -5.73
CA SER A 82 0.93 -1.39 -5.85
C SER A 82 0.55 -1.93 -7.23
N ALA A 83 1.36 -2.86 -7.73
CA ALA A 83 1.08 -3.55 -8.99
C ALA A 83 -0.08 -4.57 -8.86
N GLY A 84 -0.59 -4.77 -7.65
CA GLY A 84 -1.62 -5.74 -7.33
C GLY A 84 -1.01 -7.03 -6.77
N GLY A 85 -1.90 -7.89 -6.25
CA GLY A 85 -1.49 -9.12 -5.62
C GLY A 85 -1.06 -8.95 -4.18
N HIS A 86 -0.91 -10.08 -3.50
CA HIS A 86 -0.50 -10.13 -2.11
C HIS A 86 1.02 -9.99 -1.99
N HIS A 87 1.46 -9.06 -1.18
CA HIS A 87 2.90 -8.86 -0.94
C HIS A 87 3.12 -8.35 0.49
N HIS A 88 4.36 -8.44 0.92
CA HIS A 88 4.83 -7.99 2.23
C HIS A 88 5.90 -6.92 2.06
N HIS A 89 6.29 -6.27 3.14
CA HIS A 89 7.23 -5.15 3.10
C HIS A 89 8.42 -5.38 4.01
N LEU A 90 9.59 -5.04 3.49
CA LEU A 90 10.82 -4.87 4.26
C LEU A 90 11.07 -3.37 4.38
N ILE A 91 11.12 -2.86 5.58
CA ILE A 91 11.24 -1.42 5.84
C ILE A 91 12.57 -1.15 6.56
N CYS A 92 13.39 -0.30 5.96
CA CYS A 92 14.65 0.11 6.58
C CYS A 92 14.40 1.15 7.66
N SER A 93 14.78 0.86 8.89
CA SER A 93 14.61 1.77 10.03
C SER A 93 15.55 2.97 9.97
N VAL A 94 16.56 2.95 9.10
CA VAL A 94 17.55 4.02 8.97
C VAL A 94 17.21 5.01 7.86
N CYS A 95 17.02 4.50 6.63
CA CYS A 95 16.77 5.37 5.48
C CYS A 95 15.30 5.45 5.07
N GLY A 96 14.42 4.64 5.68
CA GLY A 96 12.99 4.60 5.34
C GLY A 96 12.69 3.89 4.02
N GLY A 97 13.68 3.30 3.36
CA GLY A 97 13.48 2.56 2.12
C GLY A 97 12.57 1.37 2.32
N VAL A 98 11.71 1.10 1.33
CA VAL A 98 10.74 0.02 1.36
C VAL A 98 11.00 -0.93 0.20
N THR A 99 11.06 -2.23 0.50
CA THR A 99 11.15 -3.28 -0.50
C THR A 99 9.94 -4.20 -0.37
N GLU A 100 9.27 -4.47 -1.47
CA GLU A 100 8.18 -5.44 -1.51
C GLU A 100 8.74 -6.82 -1.78
N PHE A 101 8.14 -7.83 -1.17
CA PHE A 101 8.44 -9.22 -1.46
C PHE A 101 7.19 -10.08 -1.37
N SER A 102 7.20 -11.20 -2.09
CA SER A 102 6.13 -12.20 -2.04
C SER A 102 6.76 -13.57 -1.80
N ASP A 103 6.14 -14.34 -0.93
CA ASP A 103 6.60 -15.69 -0.62
C ASP A 103 5.40 -16.57 -0.34
N PRO A 104 4.97 -17.37 -1.33
CA PRO A 104 3.82 -18.27 -1.15
C PRO A 104 4.01 -19.30 -0.03
N ALA A 105 5.24 -19.74 0.22
CA ALA A 105 5.53 -20.69 1.29
C ALA A 105 5.31 -20.05 2.66
N LEU A 106 5.71 -18.78 2.82
CA LEU A 106 5.47 -18.03 4.05
C LEU A 106 3.97 -17.82 4.27
N ASP A 107 3.23 -17.45 3.22
CA ASP A 107 1.79 -17.24 3.28
C ASP A 107 1.07 -18.52 3.71
N LEU A 108 1.51 -19.67 3.21
CA LEU A 108 0.96 -20.95 3.60
C LEU A 108 1.20 -21.25 5.07
N LEU A 109 2.40 -20.97 5.59
CA LEU A 109 2.72 -21.13 7.01
C LEU A 109 1.86 -20.25 7.91
N ILE A 110 1.62 -19.01 7.49
CA ILE A 110 0.73 -18.10 8.21
C ILE A 110 -0.68 -18.68 8.27
N GLN A 111 -1.19 -19.17 7.15
CA GLN A 111 -2.51 -19.80 7.05
C GLN A 111 -2.61 -21.03 7.95
N GLU A 112 -1.61 -21.89 7.91
CA GLU A 112 -1.56 -23.09 8.75
C GLU A 112 -1.57 -22.75 10.24
N ASN A 113 -0.79 -21.76 10.65
CA ASN A 113 -0.76 -21.32 12.05
C ASN A 113 -2.09 -20.76 12.50
N ALA A 114 -2.78 -20.01 11.64
CA ALA A 114 -4.12 -19.51 11.95
C ALA A 114 -5.10 -20.68 12.16
N ASN A 115 -5.06 -21.66 11.27
CA ASN A 115 -5.91 -22.86 11.35
C ASN A 115 -5.65 -23.66 12.62
N LEU A 116 -4.38 -23.85 12.99
CA LEU A 116 -3.99 -24.55 14.21
C LEU A 116 -4.53 -23.88 15.48
N ASN A 117 -4.73 -22.56 15.43
CA ASN A 117 -5.27 -21.80 16.54
C ASN A 117 -6.78 -21.59 16.44
N GLY A 118 -7.45 -22.25 15.51
CA GLY A 118 -8.90 -22.19 15.35
C GLY A 118 -9.44 -20.95 14.65
N PHE A 119 -8.58 -20.23 13.93
CA PHE A 119 -8.96 -19.02 13.18
C PHE A 119 -9.20 -19.30 11.72
N GLN A 120 -10.27 -18.73 11.19
CA GLN A 120 -10.43 -18.60 9.73
C GLN A 120 -9.81 -17.26 9.35
N LEU A 121 -8.70 -17.32 8.62
CA LEU A 121 -7.95 -16.12 8.27
C LEU A 121 -8.64 -15.38 7.13
N ALA A 122 -9.02 -14.12 7.38
CA ALA A 122 -9.61 -13.25 6.35
C ALA A 122 -8.53 -12.49 5.56
N GLY A 123 -7.36 -12.29 6.16
CA GLY A 123 -6.25 -11.60 5.54
C GLY A 123 -5.17 -11.37 6.57
N HIS A 124 -4.02 -10.86 6.12
CA HIS A 124 -2.93 -10.47 7.01
C HIS A 124 -2.08 -9.40 6.34
N SER A 125 -1.34 -8.67 7.16
CA SER A 125 -0.28 -7.79 6.70
C SER A 125 1.01 -8.16 7.45
N LEU A 126 2.13 -8.01 6.78
CA LEU A 126 3.44 -8.33 7.37
C LEU A 126 4.45 -7.27 6.95
N GLU A 127 4.98 -6.58 7.94
CA GLU A 127 6.06 -5.64 7.78
C GLU A 127 7.25 -6.15 8.59
N LEU A 128 8.42 -6.21 7.96
CA LEU A 128 9.67 -6.56 8.61
C LEU A 128 10.54 -5.31 8.70
N TYR A 129 11.07 -5.05 9.86
CA TYR A 129 11.88 -3.86 10.14
C TYR A 129 13.33 -4.26 10.34
N GLY A 130 14.22 -3.51 9.70
CA GLY A 130 15.64 -3.81 9.83
C GLY A 130 16.47 -2.74 9.16
N ARG A 131 17.66 -3.11 8.77
CA ARG A 131 18.60 -2.22 8.13
C ARG A 131 18.91 -2.77 6.74
N CYS A 132 18.68 -1.97 5.71
CA CYS A 132 18.96 -2.39 4.33
C CYS A 132 20.46 -2.56 4.09
N ALA A 133 20.80 -3.20 2.98
CA ALA A 133 22.20 -3.50 2.65
C ALA A 133 23.07 -2.24 2.59
N GLU A 134 22.57 -1.16 2.00
CA GLU A 134 23.29 0.12 1.93
C GLU A 134 23.59 0.70 3.31
N CYS A 135 22.57 0.71 4.18
CA CYS A 135 22.72 1.25 5.54
C CYS A 135 23.59 0.35 6.41
N THR A 136 23.56 -0.96 6.18
CA THR A 136 24.44 -1.91 6.86
C THR A 136 25.90 -1.66 6.48
N HIS A 137 26.19 -1.44 5.20
CA HIS A 137 27.54 -1.13 4.72
C HIS A 137 28.04 0.21 5.23
N ARG A 138 27.18 1.23 5.31
CA ARG A 138 27.54 2.54 5.85
C ARG A 138 27.84 2.50 7.35
N ALA A 139 27.24 1.59 8.10
CA ALA A 139 27.46 1.46 9.54
C ALA A 139 28.73 0.69 9.90
N GLY A 140 29.31 0.01 8.92
CA GLY A 140 30.60 -0.66 9.07
C GLY A 140 31.73 0.22 8.57
#